data_3f3857cfe7c89bb2f16bb38a4574b4cd
#
_entry.id   3f3857cfe7c89bb2f16bb38a4574b4cd
#
_cell.length_a   1.000
_cell.length_b   1.000
_cell.length_c   1.000
_cell.angle_alpha   90.00
_cell.angle_beta   90.00
_cell.angle_gamma   90.00
#
_symmetry.space_group_name_H-M   'P 1'
#
loop_
_entity.id
_entity.type
_entity.pdbx_description
1 polymer ?
#
loop_
_entity_poly.entity_id
_entity_poly.type
_entity_poly.pdbx_seq_one_letter_code
_entity_poly.pdbx_strand_id
1 'polypeptide(L)'
;MATKDKRLRVTELDFDNVKTNLKTFLKAQNEFKDYDFEGSGMNILLDTLAYNTHYLGFNANMLANEMFLDSASLRSSVVSHAKSLGYETTSSRAPYATINVSLSTDANTKTMSSGTAFTTNIDGTDYQFVTIADVTSSNTGVAVPFDSIKIYEGTYVTSSYTVDTSDVDQRFLLTDARADTSTLTVKVQNSSSDTTTTTYTKATDITQLTSASTVYYLQETDSGLYEVYFGDGTVSKALSDGNIVQLQYVVTNRTLANGASSFSSPSSIDGVTGITVTTVSNATGGSNPETIQSIKLNAPLDYAAQGRCVTVDDYKTYTKKLFPNTQAVSVWGGEDGSYDTSTGVSSNPEYGKVFISIKSTCWFFWYKI
;
A
#
# COMPACT_ATOMS: atom_id res chain seq x y z
N MET A 1 -7.08 -31.56 1.09
CA MET A 1 -7.74 -31.09 -0.14
C MET A 1 -6.65 -30.75 -1.14
N ALA A 2 -6.64 -31.40 -2.30
CA ALA A 2 -5.67 -31.07 -3.35
C ALA A 2 -5.97 -29.64 -3.84
N THR A 3 -4.99 -28.77 -3.77
CA THR A 3 -5.06 -27.43 -4.35
C THR A 3 -5.25 -27.58 -5.86
N LYS A 4 -6.46 -27.27 -6.35
CA LYS A 4 -6.75 -27.25 -7.78
C LYS A 4 -5.80 -26.22 -8.42
N ASP A 5 -4.96 -26.69 -9.36
CA ASP A 5 -4.09 -25.81 -10.13
C ASP A 5 -4.98 -24.80 -10.89
N LYS A 6 -4.95 -23.56 -10.46
CA LYS A 6 -5.77 -22.48 -11.05
C LYS A 6 -5.17 -21.88 -12.33
N ARG A 7 -4.04 -22.43 -12.81
CA ARG A 7 -3.38 -21.93 -14.00
C ARG A 7 -4.11 -22.36 -15.25
N LEU A 8 -4.48 -21.40 -16.07
CA LEU A 8 -5.00 -21.66 -17.40
C LEU A 8 -3.85 -22.19 -18.28
N ARG A 9 -4.04 -23.35 -18.90
CA ARG A 9 -3.15 -23.86 -19.96
C ARG A 9 -3.85 -23.68 -21.29
N VAL A 10 -3.36 -22.74 -22.10
CA VAL A 10 -3.95 -22.46 -23.44
C VAL A 10 -3.38 -23.42 -24.48
N THR A 11 -2.12 -23.85 -24.31
CA THR A 11 -1.46 -24.80 -25.18
C THR A 11 -0.63 -25.77 -24.34
N GLU A 12 -0.78 -27.07 -24.58
CA GLU A 12 0.12 -28.11 -24.06
C GLU A 12 1.18 -28.42 -25.12
N LEU A 13 2.07 -27.47 -25.37
CA LEU A 13 3.18 -27.64 -26.30
C LEU A 13 4.41 -28.06 -25.52
N ASP A 14 4.59 -29.36 -25.33
CA ASP A 14 5.85 -29.94 -24.88
C ASP A 14 6.82 -30.03 -26.04
N PHE A 15 8.12 -29.79 -25.77
CA PHE A 15 9.18 -29.78 -26.77
C PHE A 15 9.22 -31.10 -27.58
N ASP A 16 9.19 -32.22 -26.87
CA ASP A 16 9.27 -33.55 -27.51
C ASP A 16 8.03 -33.86 -28.36
N ASN A 17 6.85 -33.43 -27.93
CA ASN A 17 5.62 -33.55 -28.71
C ASN A 17 5.66 -32.66 -29.95
N VAL A 18 6.15 -31.42 -29.86
CA VAL A 18 6.32 -30.53 -31.02
C VAL A 18 7.29 -31.15 -32.02
N LYS A 19 8.45 -31.64 -31.56
CA LYS A 19 9.46 -32.30 -32.41
C LYS A 19 8.86 -33.52 -33.09
N THR A 20 8.13 -34.39 -32.36
CA THR A 20 7.46 -35.59 -32.88
C THR A 20 6.43 -35.21 -33.95
N ASN A 21 5.62 -34.21 -33.73
CA ASN A 21 4.64 -33.72 -34.69
C ASN A 21 5.31 -33.19 -35.97
N LEU A 22 6.42 -32.45 -35.84
CA LEU A 22 7.19 -31.97 -36.99
C LEU A 22 7.78 -33.13 -37.78
N LYS A 23 8.38 -34.14 -37.11
CA LYS A 23 8.88 -35.37 -37.77
C LYS A 23 7.74 -36.10 -38.47
N THR A 24 6.57 -36.23 -37.87
CA THR A 24 5.41 -36.90 -38.46
C THR A 24 4.92 -36.16 -39.69
N PHE A 25 4.90 -34.83 -39.68
CA PHE A 25 4.57 -34.01 -40.83
C PHE A 25 5.56 -34.20 -41.97
N LEU A 26 6.88 -34.19 -41.70
CA LEU A 26 7.91 -34.39 -42.69
C LEU A 26 7.88 -35.80 -43.28
N LYS A 27 7.50 -36.79 -42.51
CA LYS A 27 7.33 -38.20 -42.98
C LYS A 27 6.28 -38.32 -44.08
N ALA A 28 5.27 -37.45 -44.07
CA ALA A 28 4.22 -37.38 -45.07
C ALA A 28 4.68 -36.68 -46.37
N GLN A 29 5.88 -36.03 -46.36
CA GLN A 29 6.48 -35.35 -47.52
C GLN A 29 7.51 -36.21 -48.17
N ASN A 30 7.49 -36.34 -49.51
CA ASN A 30 8.43 -37.19 -50.27
C ASN A 30 9.79 -36.54 -50.50
N GLU A 31 9.94 -35.26 -50.19
CA GLU A 31 11.09 -34.43 -50.54
C GLU A 31 12.23 -34.44 -49.49
N PHE A 32 11.90 -34.80 -48.23
CA PHE A 32 12.84 -34.80 -47.11
C PHE A 32 13.14 -36.21 -46.62
N LYS A 33 14.41 -36.65 -46.72
CA LYS A 33 14.81 -38.04 -46.36
C LYS A 33 15.67 -38.12 -45.11
N ASP A 34 16.38 -37.05 -44.71
CA ASP A 34 17.38 -37.05 -43.60
C ASP A 34 16.84 -36.53 -42.28
N TYR A 35 15.54 -36.29 -42.15
CA TYR A 35 14.93 -35.66 -41.01
C TYR A 35 14.97 -36.53 -39.72
N ASP A 36 15.13 -37.85 -39.84
CA ASP A 36 15.08 -38.80 -38.71
C ASP A 36 16.47 -39.14 -38.16
N PHE A 37 17.55 -38.76 -38.86
CA PHE A 37 18.92 -38.97 -38.41
C PHE A 37 19.34 -37.90 -37.41
N GLU A 38 19.64 -38.26 -36.13
CA GLU A 38 19.92 -37.32 -35.05
C GLU A 38 21.09 -36.40 -35.30
N GLY A 39 22.09 -36.78 -36.09
CA GLY A 39 23.24 -35.98 -36.50
C GLY A 39 23.01 -35.12 -37.75
N SER A 40 21.86 -35.17 -38.38
CA SER A 40 21.61 -34.44 -39.61
C SER A 40 21.38 -32.93 -39.35
N GLY A 41 21.80 -32.09 -40.29
CA GLY A 41 21.50 -30.65 -40.24
C GLY A 41 19.97 -30.35 -40.17
N MET A 42 19.15 -31.23 -40.77
CA MET A 42 17.69 -31.12 -40.73
C MET A 42 17.16 -31.36 -39.33
N ASN A 43 17.68 -32.34 -38.58
CA ASN A 43 17.26 -32.59 -37.19
C ASN A 43 17.61 -31.42 -36.27
N ILE A 44 18.76 -30.76 -36.48
CA ILE A 44 19.16 -29.56 -35.74
C ILE A 44 18.18 -28.40 -36.02
N LEU A 45 17.76 -28.24 -37.29
CA LEU A 45 16.72 -27.24 -37.63
C LEU A 45 15.37 -27.57 -37.01
N LEU A 46 14.98 -28.86 -36.98
CA LEU A 46 13.76 -29.28 -36.29
C LEU A 46 13.81 -29.01 -34.79
N ASP A 47 14.94 -29.23 -34.15
CA ASP A 47 15.16 -28.90 -32.74
C ASP A 47 15.04 -27.39 -32.50
N THR A 48 15.61 -26.58 -33.38
CA THR A 48 15.51 -25.12 -33.31
C THR A 48 14.06 -24.64 -33.48
N LEU A 49 13.32 -25.20 -34.44
CA LEU A 49 11.90 -24.89 -34.65
C LEU A 49 11.03 -25.36 -33.49
N ALA A 50 11.26 -26.58 -32.99
CA ALA A 50 10.55 -27.10 -31.84
C ALA A 50 10.78 -26.25 -30.59
N TYR A 51 12.02 -25.84 -30.35
CA TYR A 51 12.39 -24.93 -29.26
C TYR A 51 11.68 -23.58 -29.39
N ASN A 52 11.72 -22.97 -30.57
CA ASN A 52 11.03 -21.70 -30.81
C ASN A 52 9.52 -21.81 -30.60
N THR A 53 8.90 -22.91 -31.10
CA THR A 53 7.46 -23.15 -30.93
C THR A 53 7.09 -23.39 -29.47
N HIS A 54 7.90 -24.16 -28.74
CA HIS A 54 7.75 -24.35 -27.29
C HIS A 54 7.80 -23.01 -26.55
N TYR A 55 8.78 -22.17 -26.88
CA TYR A 55 8.93 -20.83 -26.28
C TYR A 55 7.74 -19.90 -26.58
N LEU A 56 7.23 -19.94 -27.81
CA LEU A 56 6.02 -19.20 -28.20
C LEU A 56 4.80 -19.70 -27.43
N GLY A 57 4.65 -21.02 -27.30
CA GLY A 57 3.58 -21.63 -26.51
C GLY A 57 3.66 -21.26 -25.03
N PHE A 58 4.86 -21.27 -24.45
CA PHE A 58 5.07 -20.81 -23.08
C PHE A 58 4.67 -19.34 -22.89
N ASN A 59 5.12 -18.46 -23.79
CA ASN A 59 4.77 -17.05 -23.73
C ASN A 59 3.25 -16.83 -23.90
N ALA A 60 2.61 -17.58 -24.78
CA ALA A 60 1.15 -17.52 -24.97
C ALA A 60 0.40 -17.96 -23.70
N ASN A 61 0.84 -19.02 -23.05
CA ASN A 61 0.26 -19.47 -21.77
C ASN A 61 0.50 -18.46 -20.66
N MET A 62 1.68 -17.85 -20.60
CA MET A 62 1.98 -16.79 -19.65
C MET A 62 1.06 -15.59 -19.85
N LEU A 63 0.93 -15.10 -21.09
CA LEU A 63 0.00 -14.02 -21.43
C LEU A 63 -1.45 -14.34 -21.05
N ALA A 64 -1.92 -15.53 -21.37
CA ALA A 64 -3.28 -15.97 -21.02
C ALA A 64 -3.52 -16.01 -19.51
N ASN A 65 -2.52 -16.43 -18.73
CA ASN A 65 -2.61 -16.41 -17.27
C ASN A 65 -2.65 -14.98 -16.71
N GLU A 66 -1.90 -14.04 -17.30
CA GLU A 66 -1.89 -12.65 -16.86
C GLU A 66 -3.17 -11.87 -17.22
N MET A 67 -4.04 -12.41 -18.10
CA MET A 67 -5.31 -11.77 -18.47
C MET A 67 -6.38 -11.79 -17.38
N PHE A 68 -6.25 -12.62 -16.36
CA PHE A 68 -7.26 -12.78 -15.31
C PHE A 68 -6.66 -12.58 -13.93
N LEU A 69 -7.38 -11.87 -13.06
CA LEU A 69 -6.94 -11.58 -11.68
C LEU A 69 -6.54 -12.84 -10.90
N ASP A 70 -7.32 -13.91 -11.03
CA ASP A 70 -7.08 -15.17 -10.28
C ASP A 70 -5.80 -15.90 -10.71
N SER A 71 -5.48 -15.88 -12.01
CA SER A 71 -4.35 -16.62 -12.58
C SER A 71 -3.09 -15.76 -12.74
N ALA A 72 -3.20 -14.43 -12.80
CA ALA A 72 -2.06 -13.54 -12.95
C ALA A 72 -1.00 -13.78 -11.86
N SER A 73 0.27 -13.73 -12.23
CA SER A 73 1.41 -13.99 -11.33
C SER A 73 2.28 -12.75 -11.13
N LEU A 74 2.27 -11.84 -12.08
CA LEU A 74 3.00 -10.58 -12.00
C LEU A 74 2.21 -9.56 -11.17
N ARG A 75 2.91 -8.85 -10.27
CA ARG A 75 2.28 -7.80 -9.44
C ARG A 75 1.66 -6.72 -10.30
N SER A 76 2.31 -6.27 -11.37
CA SER A 76 1.80 -5.26 -12.30
C SER A 76 0.44 -5.65 -12.90
N SER A 77 0.31 -6.90 -13.37
CA SER A 77 -0.96 -7.40 -13.92
C SER A 77 -2.07 -7.45 -12.86
N VAL A 78 -1.74 -7.96 -11.66
CA VAL A 78 -2.71 -8.04 -10.55
C VAL A 78 -3.16 -6.65 -10.10
N VAL A 79 -2.24 -5.69 -9.97
CA VAL A 79 -2.54 -4.30 -9.62
C VAL A 79 -3.39 -3.64 -10.70
N SER A 80 -3.08 -3.86 -11.98
CA SER A 80 -3.88 -3.34 -13.11
C SER A 80 -5.32 -3.85 -13.08
N HIS A 81 -5.52 -5.15 -12.83
CA HIS A 81 -6.86 -5.72 -12.67
C HIS A 81 -7.59 -5.18 -11.43
N ALA A 82 -6.88 -5.04 -10.31
CA ALA A 82 -7.44 -4.48 -9.08
C ALA A 82 -7.90 -3.02 -9.27
N LYS A 83 -7.11 -2.21 -9.99
CA LYS A 83 -7.51 -0.83 -10.37
C LYS A 83 -8.81 -0.80 -11.17
N SER A 84 -9.00 -1.74 -12.09
CA SER A 84 -10.24 -1.82 -12.88
C SER A 84 -11.47 -2.10 -12.02
N LEU A 85 -11.28 -2.71 -10.84
CA LEU A 85 -12.32 -2.90 -9.82
C LEU A 85 -12.43 -1.72 -8.86
N GLY A 86 -11.61 -0.67 -8.98
CA GLY A 86 -11.55 0.46 -8.06
C GLY A 86 -10.81 0.15 -6.75
N TYR A 87 -10.10 -0.98 -6.69
CA TYR A 87 -9.34 -1.37 -5.50
C TYR A 87 -7.98 -0.66 -5.48
N GLU A 88 -7.68 -0.05 -4.34
CA GLU A 88 -6.39 0.56 -4.07
C GLU A 88 -5.54 -0.36 -3.18
N THR A 89 -4.36 -0.70 -3.65
CA THR A 89 -3.42 -1.55 -2.93
C THR A 89 -2.82 -0.82 -1.73
N THR A 90 -2.54 -1.55 -0.66
CA THR A 90 -1.89 -0.98 0.52
C THR A 90 -0.37 -0.96 0.35
N SER A 91 0.22 0.23 0.55
CA SER A 91 1.68 0.44 0.54
C SER A 91 2.36 -0.14 1.80
N SER A 92 3.68 -0.05 1.84
CA SER A 92 4.45 -0.22 3.09
C SER A 92 3.89 0.72 4.17
N ARG A 93 3.86 0.28 5.42
CA ARG A 93 3.43 1.08 6.57
C ARG A 93 4.56 1.27 7.55
N ALA A 94 4.74 2.50 8.01
CA ALA A 94 5.68 2.84 9.05
C ALA A 94 5.14 2.43 10.43
N PRO A 95 5.97 1.82 11.29
CA PRO A 95 5.64 1.75 12.71
C PRO A 95 5.46 3.15 13.28
N TYR A 96 4.48 3.34 14.12
CA TYR A 96 4.30 4.60 14.83
C TYR A 96 4.25 4.38 16.34
N ALA A 97 4.85 5.31 17.07
CA ALA A 97 4.78 5.40 18.52
C ALA A 97 4.08 6.71 18.92
N THR A 98 3.57 6.74 20.14
CA THR A 98 3.06 7.97 20.76
C THR A 98 3.97 8.39 21.88
N ILE A 99 4.38 9.64 21.87
CA ILE A 99 5.29 10.23 22.87
C ILE A 99 4.70 11.52 23.42
N ASN A 100 5.11 11.86 24.64
CA ASN A 100 4.99 13.22 25.17
C ASN A 100 6.36 13.86 25.17
N VAL A 101 6.43 15.11 24.73
CA VAL A 101 7.65 15.91 24.70
C VAL A 101 7.41 17.17 25.50
N SER A 102 8.35 17.52 26.38
CA SER A 102 8.30 18.74 27.17
C SER A 102 9.57 19.56 26.93
N LEU A 103 9.39 20.84 26.59
CA LEU A 103 10.48 21.78 26.38
C LEU A 103 10.60 22.72 27.57
N SER A 104 11.75 22.68 28.25
CA SER A 104 12.05 23.61 29.35
C SER A 104 12.41 24.98 28.80
N THR A 105 11.44 25.88 28.75
CA THR A 105 11.60 27.24 28.21
C THR A 105 10.53 28.18 28.77
N ASP A 106 10.86 29.46 28.90
CA ASP A 106 9.91 30.53 29.30
C ASP A 106 9.18 31.14 28.10
N ALA A 107 9.45 30.69 26.86
CA ALA A 107 8.77 31.17 25.68
C ALA A 107 7.27 30.83 25.71
N ASN A 108 6.42 31.75 25.24
CA ASN A 108 4.96 31.59 25.28
C ASN A 108 4.45 30.46 24.41
N THR A 109 5.06 30.26 23.23
CA THR A 109 4.69 29.23 22.28
C THR A 109 5.92 28.64 21.62
N LYS A 110 5.87 27.37 21.26
CA LYS A 110 6.88 26.67 20.47
C LYS A 110 6.23 25.78 19.43
N THR A 111 6.93 25.58 18.32
CA THR A 111 6.47 24.71 17.22
C THR A 111 7.46 23.59 17.00
N MET A 112 6.97 22.36 17.06
CA MET A 112 7.68 21.18 16.62
C MET A 112 7.37 20.97 15.14
N SER A 113 8.35 21.18 14.28
CA SER A 113 8.16 21.07 12.83
C SER A 113 8.05 19.62 12.37
N SER A 114 7.36 19.42 11.26
CA SER A 114 7.37 18.15 10.53
C SER A 114 8.81 17.75 10.17
N GLY A 115 9.11 16.45 10.25
CA GLY A 115 10.48 15.95 10.07
C GLY A 115 11.37 16.05 11.31
N THR A 116 10.86 16.53 12.47
CA THR A 116 11.62 16.44 13.73
C THR A 116 11.92 14.99 14.06
N ALA A 117 13.21 14.67 14.22
CA ALA A 117 13.70 13.32 14.29
C ALA A 117 14.04 12.90 15.73
N PHE A 118 13.49 11.78 16.15
CA PHE A 118 13.79 11.06 17.38
C PHE A 118 14.50 9.76 17.03
N THR A 119 15.44 9.30 17.86
CA THR A 119 16.19 8.08 17.60
C THR A 119 15.91 7.02 18.66
N THR A 120 15.95 5.76 18.25
CA THR A 120 15.83 4.61 19.13
C THR A 120 16.80 3.53 18.70
N ASN A 121 17.26 2.70 19.64
CA ASN A 121 18.09 1.54 19.33
C ASN A 121 17.31 0.27 19.62
N ILE A 122 17.27 -0.63 18.64
CA ILE A 122 16.64 -1.95 18.76
C ILE A 122 17.70 -2.99 18.36
N ASP A 123 18.05 -3.87 19.27
CA ASP A 123 19.00 -4.96 19.05
C ASP A 123 20.33 -4.51 18.41
N GLY A 124 20.81 -3.31 18.81
CA GLY A 124 22.07 -2.74 18.30
C GLY A 124 21.95 -1.98 16.99
N THR A 125 20.75 -1.85 16.42
CA THR A 125 20.48 -1.05 15.21
C THR A 125 19.72 0.22 15.57
N ASP A 126 20.20 1.35 15.07
CA ASP A 126 19.56 2.64 15.28
C ASP A 126 18.46 2.88 14.24
N TYR A 127 17.29 3.26 14.72
CA TYR A 127 16.13 3.65 13.89
C TYR A 127 15.76 5.10 14.21
N GLN A 128 15.32 5.80 13.18
CA GLN A 128 14.83 7.18 13.28
C GLN A 128 13.30 7.17 13.23
N PHE A 129 12.69 8.00 14.08
CA PHE A 129 11.26 8.28 14.07
C PHE A 129 11.03 9.76 13.85
N VAL A 130 10.08 10.13 13.00
CA VAL A 130 9.86 11.53 12.60
C VAL A 130 8.41 11.96 12.80
N THR A 131 8.22 13.25 13.07
CA THR A 131 6.90 13.88 13.01
C THR A 131 6.50 14.13 11.56
N ILE A 132 5.21 14.02 11.22
CA ILE A 132 4.70 14.23 9.86
C ILE A 132 3.96 15.58 9.68
N ALA A 133 3.71 16.28 10.78
CA ALA A 133 3.01 17.57 10.77
C ALA A 133 3.64 18.52 11.78
N ASP A 134 3.47 19.81 11.52
CA ASP A 134 3.86 20.85 12.47
C ASP A 134 2.85 20.87 13.64
N VAL A 135 3.36 20.88 14.85
CA VAL A 135 2.55 20.96 16.07
C VAL A 135 3.02 22.16 16.89
N THR A 136 2.09 23.09 17.17
CA THR A 136 2.37 24.26 18.01
C THR A 136 1.72 24.06 19.38
N SER A 137 2.47 24.32 20.45
CA SER A 137 1.99 24.24 21.82
C SER A 137 2.36 25.50 22.60
N SER A 138 1.56 25.78 23.64
CA SER A 138 1.74 26.95 24.49
C SER A 138 2.30 26.57 25.85
N ASN A 139 3.05 27.51 26.46
CA ASN A 139 3.64 27.34 27.77
C ASN A 139 2.55 27.21 28.87
N THR A 140 2.72 26.25 29.76
CA THR A 140 1.86 26.02 30.92
C THR A 140 2.38 26.66 32.21
N GLY A 141 3.40 27.52 32.10
CA GLY A 141 4.00 28.26 33.22
C GLY A 141 5.40 27.75 33.62
N VAL A 142 5.77 26.51 33.24
CA VAL A 142 7.08 25.90 33.57
C VAL A 142 7.75 25.35 32.31
N ALA A 143 6.94 24.90 31.36
CA ALA A 143 7.43 24.27 30.14
C ALA A 143 6.36 24.33 29.04
N VAL A 144 6.77 24.09 27.79
CA VAL A 144 5.86 23.91 26.65
C VAL A 144 5.66 22.40 26.43
N PRO A 145 4.48 21.84 26.77
CA PRO A 145 4.21 20.43 26.58
C PRO A 145 3.68 20.14 25.18
N PHE A 146 4.06 19.00 24.60
CA PHE A 146 3.48 18.40 23.41
C PHE A 146 3.01 17.01 23.79
N ASP A 147 1.72 16.86 24.00
CA ASP A 147 1.13 15.63 24.49
C ASP A 147 0.61 14.74 23.36
N SER A 148 0.81 13.43 23.50
CA SER A 148 0.30 12.40 22.58
C SER A 148 0.70 12.60 21.13
N ILE A 149 1.94 13.02 20.88
CA ILE A 149 2.48 13.21 19.54
C ILE A 149 2.78 11.85 18.92
N LYS A 150 2.24 11.62 17.73
CA LYS A 150 2.58 10.45 16.91
C LYS A 150 3.86 10.70 16.13
N ILE A 151 4.81 9.79 16.28
CA ILE A 151 6.06 9.75 15.51
C ILE A 151 6.10 8.46 14.69
N TYR A 152 6.57 8.56 13.45
CA TYR A 152 6.58 7.48 12.47
C TYR A 152 8.02 7.08 12.14
N GLU A 153 8.28 5.78 12.09
CA GLU A 153 9.61 5.29 11.75
C GLU A 153 9.96 5.58 10.30
N GLY A 154 11.17 6.04 10.07
CA GLY A 154 11.74 6.23 8.75
C GLY A 154 12.27 7.63 8.51
N THR A 155 12.44 7.96 7.24
CA THR A 155 12.93 9.27 6.78
C THR A 155 11.79 10.08 6.19
N TYR A 156 11.62 11.31 6.68
CA TYR A 156 10.67 12.26 6.11
C TYR A 156 11.22 12.85 4.82
N VAL A 157 10.52 12.65 3.73
CA VAL A 157 10.94 13.07 2.39
C VAL A 157 9.92 14.06 1.83
N THR A 158 10.44 15.11 1.19
CA THR A 158 9.64 16.07 0.41
C THR A 158 10.11 16.03 -1.03
N SER A 159 9.24 15.60 -1.95
CA SER A 159 9.47 15.66 -3.40
C SER A 159 8.65 16.82 -3.98
N SER A 160 9.25 17.62 -4.84
CA SER A 160 8.60 18.77 -5.45
C SER A 160 8.62 18.64 -6.97
N TYR A 161 7.48 18.91 -7.59
CA TYR A 161 7.26 18.82 -9.04
C TYR A 161 6.61 20.10 -9.55
N THR A 162 7.11 20.65 -10.64
CA THR A 162 6.47 21.77 -11.32
C THR A 162 5.41 21.24 -12.28
N VAL A 163 4.23 21.81 -12.24
CA VAL A 163 3.12 21.46 -13.14
C VAL A 163 3.38 22.06 -14.51
N ASP A 164 3.26 21.22 -15.54
CA ASP A 164 3.28 21.58 -16.94
C ASP A 164 1.94 21.15 -17.57
N THR A 165 1.07 22.11 -17.84
CA THR A 165 -0.26 21.85 -18.40
C THR A 165 -0.24 21.42 -19.86
N SER A 166 0.92 21.43 -20.53
CA SER A 166 1.06 20.83 -21.87
C SER A 166 1.08 19.30 -21.82
N ASP A 167 1.44 18.71 -20.68
CA ASP A 167 1.32 17.27 -20.42
C ASP A 167 -0.02 16.97 -19.74
N VAL A 168 -0.98 16.52 -20.53
CA VAL A 168 -2.37 16.24 -20.09
C VAL A 168 -2.44 15.09 -19.08
N ASP A 169 -1.49 14.14 -19.15
CA ASP A 169 -1.45 12.96 -18.31
C ASP A 169 -0.37 13.01 -17.22
N GLN A 170 0.04 14.23 -16.82
CA GLN A 170 1.11 14.41 -15.84
C GLN A 170 0.82 13.66 -14.52
N ARG A 171 1.79 12.87 -14.08
CA ARG A 171 1.74 12.06 -12.86
C ARG A 171 2.91 12.43 -11.95
N PHE A 172 2.65 12.48 -10.65
CA PHE A 172 3.61 12.88 -9.63
C PHE A 172 4.01 11.66 -8.81
N LEU A 173 5.22 11.18 -9.00
CA LEU A 173 5.68 9.91 -8.50
C LEU A 173 6.24 10.01 -7.07
N LEU A 174 5.90 9.05 -6.20
CA LEU A 174 6.63 8.80 -4.97
C LEU A 174 7.86 7.95 -5.34
N THR A 175 9.06 8.50 -5.18
CA THR A 175 10.29 7.95 -5.76
C THR A 175 10.85 6.70 -5.06
N ASP A 176 10.30 6.31 -3.89
CA ASP A 176 10.76 5.14 -3.13
C ASP A 176 9.61 4.12 -2.96
N ALA A 177 9.88 2.85 -3.28
CA ALA A 177 8.95 1.73 -3.11
C ALA A 177 8.63 1.40 -1.63
N ARG A 178 9.35 2.00 -0.69
CA ARG A 178 9.10 1.90 0.75
C ARG A 178 8.31 3.08 1.29
N ALA A 179 7.77 3.94 0.42
CA ALA A 179 6.93 5.06 0.82
C ALA A 179 5.67 4.56 1.55
N ASP A 180 5.40 5.15 2.71
CA ASP A 180 4.14 4.94 3.43
C ASP A 180 3.11 5.96 2.95
N THR A 181 2.18 5.51 2.09
CA THR A 181 1.11 6.37 1.55
C THR A 181 0.12 6.86 2.59
N SER A 182 0.08 6.25 3.78
CA SER A 182 -0.79 6.74 4.86
C SER A 182 -0.26 7.98 5.56
N THR A 183 1.04 8.26 5.40
CA THR A 183 1.69 9.48 5.90
C THR A 183 1.75 10.59 4.85
N LEU A 184 1.26 10.31 3.64
CA LEU A 184 1.34 11.23 2.51
C LEU A 184 0.52 12.49 2.76
N THR A 185 1.21 13.62 2.69
CA THR A 185 0.62 14.95 2.66
C THR A 185 0.91 15.59 1.32
N VAL A 186 -0.13 16.01 0.61
CA VAL A 186 -0.02 16.67 -0.69
C VAL A 186 -0.33 18.14 -0.54
N LYS A 187 0.63 18.98 -0.87
CA LYS A 187 0.48 20.44 -0.88
C LYS A 187 0.74 20.97 -2.29
N VAL A 188 -0.06 21.91 -2.72
CA VAL A 188 0.12 22.60 -4.00
C VAL A 188 0.43 24.07 -3.69
N GLN A 189 1.62 24.51 -4.07
CA GLN A 189 2.07 25.88 -4.00
C GLN A 189 1.70 26.61 -5.28
N ASN A 190 1.29 27.86 -5.18
CA ASN A 190 0.77 28.62 -6.32
C ASN A 190 1.81 28.81 -7.44
N SER A 191 3.06 29.14 -7.09
CA SER A 191 4.16 29.27 -8.07
C SER A 191 5.51 29.36 -7.36
N SER A 192 6.59 29.48 -8.11
CA SER A 192 7.92 29.72 -7.55
C SER A 192 8.05 31.08 -6.85
N SER A 193 7.25 32.07 -7.24
CA SER A 193 7.23 33.41 -6.65
C SER A 193 6.17 33.59 -5.56
N ASP A 194 5.11 32.80 -5.58
CA ASP A 194 4.06 32.77 -4.54
C ASP A 194 4.11 31.44 -3.80
N THR A 195 4.67 31.45 -2.60
CA THR A 195 4.86 30.30 -1.73
C THR A 195 3.61 29.89 -0.96
N THR A 196 2.47 30.54 -1.20
CA THR A 196 1.20 30.14 -0.60
C THR A 196 0.84 28.72 -1.02
N THR A 197 0.59 27.84 -0.04
CA THR A 197 0.29 26.44 -0.26
C THR A 197 -1.16 26.11 0.09
N THR A 198 -1.78 25.26 -0.72
CA THR A 198 -3.08 24.64 -0.42
C THR A 198 -2.87 23.14 -0.19
N THR A 199 -3.37 22.64 0.94
CA THR A 199 -3.33 21.19 1.21
C THR A 199 -4.47 20.51 0.47
N TYR A 200 -4.14 19.46 -0.25
CA TYR A 200 -5.10 18.59 -0.94
C TYR A 200 -5.35 17.34 -0.11
N THR A 201 -6.59 16.87 -0.11
CA THR A 201 -7.00 15.64 0.59
C THR A 201 -7.19 14.51 -0.41
N LYS A 202 -7.02 13.27 0.04
CA LYS A 202 -7.25 12.12 -0.83
C LYS A 202 -8.74 12.01 -1.17
N ALA A 203 -9.07 11.81 -2.44
CA ALA A 203 -10.43 11.57 -2.89
C ALA A 203 -10.94 10.21 -2.34
N THR A 204 -12.07 10.21 -1.66
CA THR A 204 -12.70 9.00 -1.09
C THR A 204 -14.04 8.69 -1.73
N ASP A 205 -14.80 9.71 -2.14
CA ASP A 205 -16.12 9.57 -2.75
C ASP A 205 -16.27 10.56 -3.91
N ILE A 206 -16.27 10.03 -5.12
CA ILE A 206 -16.37 10.85 -6.36
C ILE A 206 -17.72 11.56 -6.44
N THR A 207 -18.78 11.01 -5.86
CA THR A 207 -20.15 11.54 -5.99
C THR A 207 -20.36 12.86 -5.24
N GLN A 208 -19.48 13.17 -4.28
CA GLN A 208 -19.56 14.41 -3.48
C GLN A 208 -18.56 15.48 -3.94
N LEU A 209 -17.75 15.19 -4.95
CA LEU A 209 -16.75 16.12 -5.46
C LEU A 209 -17.37 17.14 -6.42
N THR A 210 -16.78 18.33 -6.44
CA THR A 210 -17.11 19.42 -7.35
C THR A 210 -15.84 19.94 -8.02
N SER A 211 -15.99 20.73 -9.08
CA SER A 211 -14.86 21.37 -9.79
C SER A 211 -13.95 22.24 -8.90
N ALA A 212 -14.42 22.60 -7.71
CA ALA A 212 -13.63 23.38 -6.71
C ALA A 212 -12.96 22.50 -5.64
N SER A 213 -13.27 21.21 -5.58
CA SER A 213 -12.75 20.29 -4.56
C SER A 213 -11.24 20.09 -4.70
N THR A 214 -10.48 20.42 -3.65
CA THR A 214 -9.03 20.25 -3.60
C THR A 214 -8.68 18.84 -3.15
N VAL A 215 -8.75 17.90 -4.08
CA VAL A 215 -8.47 16.48 -3.82
C VAL A 215 -7.43 15.95 -4.79
N TYR A 216 -6.75 14.89 -4.38
CA TYR A 216 -5.85 14.11 -5.21
C TYR A 216 -6.27 12.64 -5.26
N TYR A 217 -5.84 11.97 -6.29
CA TYR A 217 -6.00 10.53 -6.48
C TYR A 217 -4.65 9.85 -6.34
N LEU A 218 -4.65 8.62 -5.84
CA LEU A 218 -3.46 7.83 -5.59
C LEU A 218 -3.61 6.47 -6.24
N GLN A 219 -2.56 6.01 -6.92
CA GLN A 219 -2.55 4.65 -7.48
C GLN A 219 -1.13 4.08 -7.47
N GLU A 220 -1.04 2.74 -7.48
CA GLU A 220 0.21 2.02 -7.67
C GLU A 220 0.54 1.93 -9.17
N THR A 221 1.80 2.15 -9.53
CA THR A 221 2.31 2.01 -10.90
C THR A 221 2.72 0.56 -11.18
N ASP A 222 2.96 0.24 -12.45
CA ASP A 222 3.46 -1.08 -12.86
C ASP A 222 4.84 -1.43 -12.28
N SER A 223 5.61 -0.41 -11.88
CA SER A 223 6.91 -0.58 -11.21
C SER A 223 6.81 -0.80 -9.69
N GLY A 224 5.60 -0.78 -9.12
CA GLY A 224 5.37 -0.92 -7.67
C GLY A 224 5.63 0.35 -6.87
N LEU A 225 5.78 1.49 -7.53
CA LEU A 225 5.80 2.81 -6.92
C LEU A 225 4.38 3.37 -6.85
N TYR A 226 4.19 4.43 -6.07
CA TYR A 226 2.90 5.13 -6.02
C TYR A 226 2.99 6.46 -6.75
N GLU A 227 1.91 6.84 -7.42
CA GLU A 227 1.78 8.11 -8.11
C GLU A 227 0.51 8.85 -7.69
N VAL A 228 0.64 10.16 -7.63
CA VAL A 228 -0.44 11.10 -7.35
C VAL A 228 -0.86 11.77 -8.66
N TYR A 229 -2.15 11.93 -8.85
CA TYR A 229 -2.70 12.72 -9.94
C TYR A 229 -3.90 13.55 -9.47
N PHE A 230 -4.29 14.52 -10.28
CA PHE A 230 -5.32 15.49 -9.95
C PHE A 230 -6.42 15.47 -11.00
N GLY A 231 -7.53 16.12 -10.70
CA GLY A 231 -8.63 16.24 -11.64
C GLY A 231 -8.39 17.26 -12.74
N ASP A 232 -9.29 17.25 -13.71
CA ASP A 232 -9.29 18.06 -14.93
C ASP A 232 -10.11 19.37 -14.80
N GLY A 233 -10.62 19.67 -13.60
CA GLY A 233 -11.52 20.81 -13.36
C GLY A 233 -13.00 20.50 -13.54
N THR A 234 -13.37 19.27 -13.89
CA THR A 234 -14.76 18.81 -14.00
C THR A 234 -15.24 18.21 -12.68
N VAL A 235 -14.58 17.16 -12.21
CA VAL A 235 -14.93 16.46 -10.96
C VAL A 235 -14.19 17.04 -9.76
N SER A 236 -12.94 17.48 -9.94
CA SER A 236 -12.13 18.11 -8.91
C SER A 236 -11.27 19.22 -9.51
N LYS A 237 -10.69 20.04 -8.65
CA LYS A 237 -9.91 21.22 -9.07
C LYS A 237 -8.70 20.79 -9.91
N ALA A 238 -8.59 21.35 -11.14
CA ALA A 238 -7.39 21.22 -11.95
C ALA A 238 -6.23 22.03 -11.38
N LEU A 239 -5.01 21.60 -11.66
CA LEU A 239 -3.81 22.38 -11.40
C LEU A 239 -3.62 23.42 -12.50
N SER A 240 -2.93 24.50 -12.16
CA SER A 240 -2.53 25.54 -13.10
C SER A 240 -1.06 25.38 -13.48
N ASP A 241 -0.72 25.84 -14.69
CA ASP A 241 0.66 25.84 -15.14
C ASP A 241 1.58 26.59 -14.17
N GLY A 242 2.75 26.02 -13.89
CA GLY A 242 3.71 26.60 -12.94
C GLY A 242 3.37 26.39 -11.46
N ASN A 243 2.26 25.74 -11.10
CA ASN A 243 2.05 25.26 -9.74
C ASN A 243 3.19 24.32 -9.33
N ILE A 244 3.49 24.26 -8.03
CA ILE A 244 4.48 23.31 -7.49
C ILE A 244 3.77 22.33 -6.58
N VAL A 245 3.73 21.07 -6.99
CA VAL A 245 3.19 19.95 -6.20
C VAL A 245 4.28 19.47 -5.26
N GLN A 246 4.01 19.50 -3.96
CA GLN A 246 4.89 19.01 -2.91
C GLN A 246 4.28 17.75 -2.31
N LEU A 247 4.98 16.63 -2.45
CA LEU A 247 4.63 15.33 -1.86
C LEU A 247 5.51 15.12 -0.63
N GLN A 248 4.90 15.10 0.54
CA GLN A 248 5.56 14.90 1.82
C GLN A 248 5.13 13.54 2.39
N TYR A 249 6.07 12.64 2.63
CA TYR A 249 5.80 11.27 3.08
C TYR A 249 6.97 10.66 3.83
N VAL A 250 6.74 9.55 4.51
CA VAL A 250 7.78 8.79 5.21
C VAL A 250 8.21 7.60 4.38
N VAL A 251 9.52 7.41 4.24
CA VAL A 251 10.16 6.20 3.68
C VAL A 251 10.56 5.31 4.84
N THR A 252 9.92 4.14 4.97
CA THR A 252 9.99 3.29 6.16
C THR A 252 10.84 2.02 5.96
N ASN A 253 11.37 1.48 7.05
CA ASN A 253 11.94 0.13 7.11
C ASN A 253 10.87 -0.95 7.46
N ARG A 254 9.59 -0.59 7.38
CA ARG A 254 8.44 -1.50 7.52
C ARG A 254 8.33 -2.06 8.95
N THR A 255 8.44 -3.39 9.10
CA THR A 255 8.23 -4.08 10.39
C THR A 255 9.41 -4.01 11.35
N LEU A 256 10.59 -3.58 10.89
CA LEU A 256 11.84 -3.72 11.64
C LEU A 256 11.88 -2.93 12.95
N ALA A 257 11.22 -1.80 13.01
CA ALA A 257 11.18 -0.95 14.21
C ALA A 257 9.90 -1.12 15.05
N ASN A 258 9.09 -2.15 14.78
CA ASN A 258 7.99 -2.50 15.67
C ASN A 258 8.52 -2.89 17.07
N GLY A 259 7.85 -2.41 18.12
CA GLY A 259 8.24 -2.70 19.51
C GLY A 259 9.17 -1.66 20.14
N ALA A 260 9.67 -0.66 19.39
CA ALA A 260 10.46 0.43 19.95
C ALA A 260 9.72 1.08 21.13
N SER A 261 10.39 1.21 22.29
CA SER A 261 9.76 1.66 23.53
C SER A 261 10.43 2.87 24.18
N SER A 262 11.63 3.22 23.75
CA SER A 262 12.40 4.36 24.26
C SER A 262 12.92 5.20 23.13
N PHE A 263 12.79 6.54 23.23
CA PHE A 263 13.19 7.46 22.20
C PHE A 263 14.09 8.55 22.77
N SER A 264 15.21 8.80 22.10
CA SER A 264 16.12 9.89 22.39
C SER A 264 15.65 11.15 21.67
N SER A 265 15.73 12.29 22.36
CA SER A 265 15.38 13.58 21.79
C SER A 265 16.37 14.04 20.72
N PRO A 266 15.96 14.89 19.77
CA PRO A 266 16.89 15.65 18.96
C PRO A 266 17.70 16.63 19.81
N SER A 267 18.76 17.19 19.24
CA SER A 267 19.62 18.16 19.91
C SER A 267 18.88 19.46 20.30
N SER A 268 17.90 19.87 19.50
CA SER A 268 17.03 21.02 19.78
C SER A 268 15.69 20.88 19.06
N ILE A 269 14.65 21.51 19.64
CA ILE A 269 13.34 21.73 19.00
C ILE A 269 13.04 23.20 19.11
N ASP A 270 12.84 23.88 17.97
CA ASP A 270 12.61 25.32 17.87
C ASP A 270 13.60 26.15 18.72
N GLY A 271 14.88 25.76 18.67
CA GLY A 271 15.98 26.40 19.38
C GLY A 271 16.09 26.06 20.88
N VAL A 272 15.24 25.23 21.43
CA VAL A 272 15.28 24.77 22.84
C VAL A 272 16.03 23.44 22.93
N THR A 273 17.00 23.34 23.84
CA THR A 273 17.82 22.16 24.08
C THR A 273 17.39 21.34 25.30
N GLY A 274 16.63 21.96 26.22
CA GLY A 274 16.08 21.29 27.42
C GLY A 274 14.84 20.46 27.06
N ILE A 275 15.04 19.26 26.46
CA ILE A 275 13.98 18.41 25.92
C ILE A 275 13.85 17.17 26.81
N THR A 276 12.64 16.88 27.27
CA THR A 276 12.29 15.63 27.93
C THR A 276 11.31 14.88 27.09
N VAL A 277 11.59 13.59 26.79
CA VAL A 277 10.73 12.70 26.01
C VAL A 277 10.28 11.55 26.91
N THR A 278 8.97 11.26 26.86
CA THR A 278 8.38 10.11 27.55
C THR A 278 7.50 9.33 26.58
N THR A 279 7.64 8.02 26.56
CA THR A 279 6.87 7.14 25.69
C THR A 279 5.50 6.87 26.31
N VAL A 280 4.44 7.13 25.56
CA VAL A 280 3.05 6.83 25.92
C VAL A 280 2.64 5.45 25.39
N SER A 281 3.00 5.15 24.15
CA SER A 281 2.79 3.82 23.56
C SER A 281 3.98 3.42 22.70
N ASN A 282 4.33 2.12 22.78
CA ASN A 282 5.41 1.55 21.98
C ASN A 282 5.07 1.58 20.49
N ALA A 283 6.09 1.54 19.65
CA ALA A 283 5.93 1.54 18.21
C ALA A 283 5.21 0.28 17.72
N THR A 284 4.16 0.48 16.97
CA THR A 284 3.34 -0.58 16.36
C THR A 284 2.87 -0.17 14.97
N GLY A 285 2.32 -1.10 14.20
CA GLY A 285 1.65 -0.76 12.95
C GLY A 285 2.52 -0.87 11.70
N GLY A 286 3.83 -1.11 11.85
CA GLY A 286 4.70 -1.33 10.71
C GLY A 286 4.35 -2.60 9.95
N SER A 287 4.22 -2.52 8.62
CA SER A 287 3.90 -3.66 7.76
C SER A 287 4.55 -3.57 6.39
N ASN A 288 4.72 -4.74 5.77
CA ASN A 288 5.09 -4.84 4.36
C ASN A 288 3.94 -4.39 3.45
N PRO A 289 4.22 -4.02 2.19
CA PRO A 289 3.19 -3.75 1.21
C PRO A 289 2.29 -4.97 1.01
N GLU A 290 1.07 -4.74 0.56
CA GLU A 290 0.11 -5.81 0.33
C GLU A 290 0.63 -6.85 -0.64
N THR A 291 0.42 -8.13 -0.32
CA THR A 291 0.87 -9.26 -1.15
C THR A 291 -0.08 -9.48 -2.31
N ILE A 292 0.43 -10.07 -3.41
CA ILE A 292 -0.37 -10.46 -4.58
C ILE A 292 -1.59 -11.30 -4.17
N GLN A 293 -1.41 -12.24 -3.24
CA GLN A 293 -2.51 -13.11 -2.79
C GLN A 293 -3.58 -12.33 -2.02
N SER A 294 -3.16 -11.34 -1.22
CA SER A 294 -4.09 -10.45 -0.52
C SER A 294 -4.90 -9.61 -1.50
N ILE A 295 -4.24 -9.02 -2.51
CA ILE A 295 -4.92 -8.21 -3.54
C ILE A 295 -5.97 -9.03 -4.28
N LYS A 296 -5.61 -10.24 -4.73
CA LYS A 296 -6.52 -11.17 -5.42
C LYS A 296 -7.75 -11.52 -4.59
N LEU A 297 -7.58 -11.65 -3.27
CA LEU A 297 -8.69 -11.97 -2.38
C LEU A 297 -9.55 -10.73 -2.07
N ASN A 298 -8.90 -9.59 -1.77
CA ASN A 298 -9.59 -8.42 -1.25
C ASN A 298 -10.23 -7.56 -2.35
N ALA A 299 -9.63 -7.45 -3.55
CA ALA A 299 -10.16 -6.59 -4.60
C ALA A 299 -11.58 -6.97 -5.05
N PRO A 300 -11.92 -8.26 -5.30
CA PRO A 300 -13.31 -8.63 -5.60
C PRO A 300 -14.27 -8.41 -4.44
N LEU A 301 -13.83 -8.60 -3.19
CA LEU A 301 -14.65 -8.38 -2.00
C LEU A 301 -14.93 -6.88 -1.77
N ASP A 302 -13.94 -6.01 -1.96
CA ASP A 302 -14.12 -4.55 -1.86
C ASP A 302 -15.07 -4.05 -2.95
N TYR A 303 -14.94 -4.57 -4.18
CA TYR A 303 -15.87 -4.27 -5.27
C TYR A 303 -17.29 -4.73 -4.96
N ALA A 304 -17.46 -5.94 -4.41
CA ALA A 304 -18.77 -6.47 -4.04
C ALA A 304 -19.44 -5.66 -2.91
N ALA A 305 -18.66 -5.17 -1.96
CA ALA A 305 -19.14 -4.34 -0.85
C ALA A 305 -19.64 -2.95 -1.30
N GLN A 306 -19.16 -2.42 -2.43
CA GLN A 306 -19.60 -1.14 -3.04
C GLN A 306 -19.67 0.04 -2.04
N GLY A 307 -18.70 0.17 -1.15
CA GLY A 307 -18.70 1.24 -0.15
C GLY A 307 -19.71 1.06 0.99
N ARG A 308 -20.30 -0.13 1.17
CA ARG A 308 -21.33 -0.41 2.18
C ARG A 308 -20.89 -1.53 3.12
N CYS A 309 -21.40 -1.51 4.36
CA CYS A 309 -21.26 -2.59 5.31
C CYS A 309 -22.67 -3.13 5.64
N VAL A 310 -23.08 -4.20 4.96
CA VAL A 310 -24.40 -4.84 5.12
C VAL A 310 -24.22 -6.30 5.54
N THR A 311 -23.34 -7.03 4.88
CA THR A 311 -23.08 -8.44 5.16
C THR A 311 -21.88 -8.60 6.11
N VAL A 312 -21.78 -9.76 6.75
CA VAL A 312 -20.62 -10.13 7.59
C VAL A 312 -19.30 -9.99 6.82
N ASP A 313 -19.30 -10.34 5.54
CA ASP A 313 -18.08 -10.28 4.71
C ASP A 313 -17.73 -8.84 4.32
N ASP A 314 -18.70 -7.95 4.15
CA ASP A 314 -18.44 -6.51 3.97
C ASP A 314 -17.74 -5.94 5.20
N TYR A 315 -18.23 -6.21 6.40
CA TYR A 315 -17.60 -5.77 7.65
C TYR A 315 -16.19 -6.31 7.80
N LYS A 316 -15.94 -7.59 7.45
CA LYS A 316 -14.59 -8.17 7.48
C LYS A 316 -13.65 -7.48 6.49
N THR A 317 -14.13 -7.17 5.27
CA THR A 317 -13.37 -6.51 4.22
C THR A 317 -12.99 -5.10 4.65
N TYR A 318 -13.97 -4.32 5.12
CA TYR A 318 -13.71 -2.97 5.62
C TYR A 318 -12.80 -2.95 6.85
N THR A 319 -12.98 -3.88 7.77
CA THR A 319 -12.10 -3.99 8.94
C THR A 319 -10.66 -4.22 8.52
N LYS A 320 -10.39 -5.10 7.57
CA LYS A 320 -9.03 -5.33 7.05
C LYS A 320 -8.47 -4.12 6.29
N LYS A 321 -9.31 -3.39 5.56
CA LYS A 321 -8.92 -2.17 4.85
C LYS A 321 -8.51 -1.05 5.81
N LEU A 322 -9.26 -0.87 6.91
CA LEU A 322 -8.97 0.13 7.94
C LEU A 322 -7.81 -0.27 8.86
N PHE A 323 -7.65 -1.57 9.12
CA PHE A 323 -6.62 -2.14 9.99
C PHE A 323 -5.79 -3.20 9.25
N PRO A 324 -4.85 -2.80 8.37
CA PRO A 324 -4.07 -3.74 7.53
C PRO A 324 -3.27 -4.79 8.32
N ASN A 325 -2.92 -4.49 9.58
CA ASN A 325 -2.20 -5.40 10.47
C ASN A 325 -3.11 -6.46 11.13
N THR A 326 -4.30 -6.66 10.61
CA THR A 326 -5.24 -7.64 11.13
C THR A 326 -4.88 -9.05 10.68
N GLN A 327 -4.61 -9.95 11.63
CA GLN A 327 -4.37 -11.37 11.39
C GLN A 327 -5.68 -12.13 11.16
N ALA A 328 -6.68 -11.85 11.97
CA ALA A 328 -8.00 -12.48 11.90
C ALA A 328 -9.08 -11.49 12.30
N VAL A 329 -10.23 -11.58 11.63
CA VAL A 329 -11.44 -10.82 11.95
C VAL A 329 -12.60 -11.81 12.10
N SER A 330 -13.35 -11.66 13.18
CA SER A 330 -14.64 -12.33 13.35
C SER A 330 -15.73 -11.26 13.50
N VAL A 331 -16.81 -11.43 12.75
CA VAL A 331 -17.94 -10.49 12.76
C VAL A 331 -19.23 -11.30 12.95
N TRP A 332 -20.12 -10.83 13.81
CA TRP A 332 -21.44 -11.43 14.03
C TRP A 332 -22.48 -10.37 14.36
N GLY A 333 -23.75 -10.67 14.09
CA GLY A 333 -24.86 -9.79 14.39
C GLY A 333 -25.19 -9.79 15.87
N GLY A 334 -25.76 -8.69 16.36
CA GLY A 334 -26.24 -8.61 17.75
C GLY A 334 -27.46 -9.50 18.05
N GLU A 335 -28.11 -10.02 17.01
CA GLU A 335 -29.14 -11.05 17.10
C GLU A 335 -28.61 -12.39 17.65
N ASP A 336 -27.34 -12.69 17.39
CA ASP A 336 -26.64 -13.87 17.93
C ASP A 336 -26.28 -13.70 19.44
N GLY A 337 -26.53 -12.52 20.00
CA GLY A 337 -26.24 -12.15 21.38
C GLY A 337 -24.74 -11.90 21.63
N SER A 338 -24.43 -11.34 22.81
CA SER A 338 -23.05 -11.25 23.26
C SER A 338 -22.57 -12.62 23.71
N TYR A 339 -21.56 -13.17 23.01
CA TYR A 339 -20.93 -14.43 23.39
C TYR A 339 -20.18 -14.29 24.71
N ASP A 340 -20.70 -14.94 25.77
CA ASP A 340 -19.98 -15.06 27.02
C ASP A 340 -18.97 -16.22 26.94
N THR A 341 -17.68 -15.87 26.92
CA THR A 341 -16.59 -16.85 26.83
C THR A 341 -16.52 -17.80 28.02
N SER A 342 -17.15 -17.47 29.16
CA SER A 342 -17.15 -18.31 30.36
C SER A 342 -18.23 -19.38 30.34
N THR A 343 -19.38 -19.10 29.72
CA THR A 343 -20.53 -20.00 29.67
C THR A 343 -20.77 -20.63 28.30
N GLY A 344 -20.13 -20.10 27.23
CA GLY A 344 -20.34 -20.56 25.86
C GLY A 344 -21.73 -20.27 25.29
N VAL A 345 -22.53 -19.46 25.97
CA VAL A 345 -23.91 -19.16 25.59
C VAL A 345 -24.06 -17.66 25.31
N SER A 346 -24.79 -17.33 24.26
CA SER A 346 -25.14 -15.93 24.00
C SER A 346 -26.24 -15.47 24.97
N SER A 347 -25.93 -14.42 25.71
CA SER A 347 -26.95 -13.73 26.53
C SER A 347 -27.69 -12.73 25.63
N ASN A 348 -28.93 -12.50 25.90
CA ASN A 348 -29.86 -11.54 25.30
C ASN A 348 -29.50 -10.91 23.96
N PRO A 349 -30.27 -11.15 22.89
CA PRO A 349 -30.02 -10.54 21.59
C PRO A 349 -30.08 -9.01 21.66
N GLU A 350 -29.06 -8.34 21.09
CA GLU A 350 -28.98 -6.89 20.99
C GLU A 350 -29.19 -6.45 19.54
N TYR A 351 -30.43 -6.30 19.14
CA TYR A 351 -30.78 -5.91 17.77
C TYR A 351 -30.19 -4.56 17.36
N GLY A 352 -29.78 -4.43 16.09
CA GLY A 352 -29.18 -3.21 15.52
C GLY A 352 -27.71 -2.99 15.88
N LYS A 353 -27.05 -3.98 16.50
CA LYS A 353 -25.61 -3.95 16.79
C LYS A 353 -24.87 -4.99 15.95
N VAL A 354 -23.62 -4.68 15.62
CA VAL A 354 -22.66 -5.60 15.00
C VAL A 354 -21.44 -5.69 15.91
N PHE A 355 -21.02 -6.90 16.21
CA PHE A 355 -19.83 -7.16 17.01
C PHE A 355 -18.66 -7.54 16.08
N ILE A 356 -17.52 -6.90 16.30
CA ILE A 356 -16.30 -7.15 15.52
C ILE A 356 -15.17 -7.50 16.49
N SER A 357 -14.59 -8.68 16.32
CA SER A 357 -13.40 -9.11 17.05
C SER A 357 -12.21 -9.11 16.11
N ILE A 358 -11.13 -8.42 16.47
CA ILE A 358 -9.94 -8.26 15.66
C ILE A 358 -8.76 -8.87 16.39
N LYS A 359 -8.03 -9.78 15.73
CA LYS A 359 -6.70 -10.22 16.18
C LYS A 359 -5.64 -9.53 15.33
N SER A 360 -4.79 -8.73 15.99
CA SER A 360 -3.65 -8.07 15.35
C SER A 360 -2.48 -9.04 15.14
N THR A 361 -1.66 -8.78 14.12
CA THR A 361 -0.38 -9.47 13.89
C THR A 361 0.68 -9.13 14.94
N CYS A 362 0.54 -7.96 15.60
CA CYS A 362 1.38 -7.58 16.74
C CYS A 362 0.79 -8.13 18.03
N TRP A 363 1.59 -8.81 18.85
CA TRP A 363 1.22 -9.27 20.18
C TRP A 363 0.83 -8.07 21.06
N PHE A 364 -0.36 -8.18 21.73
CA PHE A 364 -1.03 -7.26 22.65
C PHE A 364 -2.06 -6.30 22.02
N PHE A 365 -3.27 -6.60 22.26
CA PHE A 365 -4.48 -5.91 22.73
C PHE A 365 -5.73 -6.47 22.08
N TRP A 366 -6.60 -7.00 22.92
CA TRP A 366 -8.00 -7.23 22.59
C TRP A 366 -8.72 -5.89 22.72
N TYR A 367 -9.20 -5.34 21.62
CA TYR A 367 -10.18 -4.26 21.66
C TYR A 367 -11.57 -4.85 21.46
N LYS A 368 -12.45 -4.57 22.43
CA LYS A 368 -13.88 -4.76 22.31
C LYS A 368 -14.43 -3.38 21.93
N ILE A 369 -14.95 -3.23 20.73
CA ILE A 369 -15.67 -2.03 20.28
C ILE A 369 -17.15 -2.24 20.54
#